data_9a8382f7219cf9a86cc9f20bdb6a065a
#
_entry.id   9a8382f7219cf9a86cc9f20bdb6a065a
#
_cell.length_a   1.000
_cell.length_b   1.000
_cell.length_c   1.000
_cell.angle_alpha   90.00
_cell.angle_beta   90.00
_cell.angle_gamma   90.00
#
_symmetry.space_group_name_H-M   'P 1'
#
loop_
_entity.id
_entity.type
_entity.pdbx_description
1 polymer ?
#
loop_
_entity_poly.entity_id
_entity_poly.type
_entity_poly.pdbx_seq_one_letter_code
_entity_poly.pdbx_strand_id
1 'polypeptide(L)'
;MLDTMKGLKRTHYCGEVEGIGSTVTVAGFVQRVRDKGSLMFADLRDRTGIVQLVFDDTTEPAVFEKAKQIKSEYVLMAQGLLRERESKNNDIKTGNVEILVTDLRILSMAQTTPFEIVNDTKTNEELRLKYRYLDLRRKKLQDNLIMRHRIAKTAREYFYDNGFLEIETPMMMKSTPEGARDYLVPSRVHEGKFYALQQSPQIYKQLLMISGFDRYIQLARCFRDEDLRADRQPEFTQIDLEMSFMDVDEILELTEGFIKKLMKDVLDVDITTPLPRLTYNDAMSRYGSDKPDTRFGMEIQDLSDIVKDTEFSVFSSAIAAGGSVRAIVAKNAAGVLTRKEIDKLTEFSKGIGAKGLAYIRWHDDAPNCSFAKFLKEGELDAILSELGCEKGDVVLIVADKNKVTLPVLGALRLKVGKQIGIVPDSGYNFLWITEFPFFEWDDESESWLAMHHPFTMPMEECLEYLDTDKGKVRAKAYDLVLNGIELCSGSIRITDPELQERMFRLLGLTDKEIEEKFGFLVDAYKYAAPPHGGLGIGLDRLSMLLCGADSLRDVVAFPKVKDASELMSQCPSAVDDKQLEELHIRTVVSEE
;
A
#
# COMPACT_ATOMS: atom_id res chain seq x y z
N MET A 1 34.13 33.24 -1.60
CA MET A 1 34.01 32.51 -2.87
C MET A 1 33.90 31.04 -2.50
N LEU A 2 33.01 30.28 -3.17
CA LEU A 2 32.91 28.83 -2.91
C LEU A 2 34.14 28.11 -3.45
N ASP A 3 34.55 27.05 -2.73
CA ASP A 3 35.67 26.20 -3.18
C ASP A 3 35.23 25.26 -4.32
N THR A 4 36.20 24.64 -4.99
CA THR A 4 35.96 23.62 -6.01
C THR A 4 36.54 22.28 -5.55
N MET A 5 36.08 21.21 -6.15
CA MET A 5 36.58 19.85 -5.88
C MET A 5 37.95 19.58 -6.57
N LYS A 6 38.50 20.55 -7.30
CA LYS A 6 39.74 20.37 -8.05
C LYS A 6 40.88 19.87 -7.16
N GLY A 7 41.49 18.76 -7.52
CA GLY A 7 42.58 18.12 -6.77
C GLY A 7 42.14 17.18 -5.63
N LEU A 8 40.85 17.12 -5.30
CA LEU A 8 40.31 16.17 -4.30
C LEU A 8 39.27 15.24 -4.96
N LYS A 9 39.29 13.98 -4.54
CA LYS A 9 38.32 12.96 -4.92
C LYS A 9 37.83 12.26 -3.67
N ARG A 10 36.51 12.12 -3.51
CA ARG A 10 35.94 11.38 -2.39
C ARG A 10 36.40 9.92 -2.44
N THR A 11 36.99 9.43 -1.34
CA THR A 11 37.47 8.05 -1.19
C THR A 11 36.47 7.17 -0.43
N HIS A 12 35.76 7.74 0.54
CA HIS A 12 34.83 7.01 1.41
C HIS A 12 33.50 7.75 1.56
N TYR A 13 32.44 6.99 1.79
CA TYR A 13 31.20 7.53 2.32
C TYR A 13 31.32 7.77 3.84
N CYS A 14 30.54 8.73 4.39
CA CYS A 14 30.64 9.14 5.79
C CYS A 14 30.38 7.99 6.79
N GLY A 15 29.41 7.11 6.50
CA GLY A 15 29.09 5.97 7.34
C GLY A 15 29.93 4.71 7.11
N GLU A 16 30.93 4.79 6.20
CA GLU A 16 31.71 3.64 5.72
C GLU A 16 33.23 3.90 5.79
N VAL A 17 33.64 4.89 6.58
CA VAL A 17 35.08 5.18 6.78
C VAL A 17 35.74 4.04 7.56
N GLU A 18 36.88 3.58 7.05
CA GLU A 18 37.68 2.50 7.62
C GLU A 18 39.17 2.72 7.39
N GLY A 19 40.03 1.98 8.08
CA GLY A 19 41.49 2.09 7.97
C GLY A 19 42.08 3.20 8.86
N ILE A 20 41.98 3.07 10.19
CA ILE A 20 42.61 3.98 11.15
C ILE A 20 44.08 4.16 10.79
N GLY A 21 44.56 5.42 10.78
CA GLY A 21 45.89 5.82 10.37
C GLY A 21 45.99 6.16 8.86
N SER A 22 44.94 5.94 8.05
CA SER A 22 44.92 6.31 6.63
C SER A 22 44.38 7.72 6.42
N THR A 23 44.74 8.34 5.30
CA THR A 23 44.15 9.59 4.83
C THR A 23 42.88 9.29 4.06
N VAL A 24 41.75 9.81 4.51
CA VAL A 24 40.46 9.64 3.89
C VAL A 24 39.89 10.97 3.40
N THR A 25 39.10 10.94 2.31
CA THR A 25 38.36 12.11 1.82
C THR A 25 36.87 11.79 1.80
N VAL A 26 36.09 12.58 2.52
CA VAL A 26 34.63 12.47 2.64
C VAL A 26 33.94 13.72 2.10
N ALA A 27 32.69 13.60 1.69
CA ALA A 27 31.87 14.73 1.24
C ALA A 27 30.41 14.53 1.69
N GLY A 28 29.75 15.60 2.12
CA GLY A 28 28.38 15.51 2.60
C GLY A 28 27.84 16.85 3.10
N PHE A 29 26.74 16.76 3.83
CA PHE A 29 26.07 17.89 4.46
C PHE A 29 26.44 17.97 5.95
N VAL A 30 26.68 19.19 6.44
CA VAL A 30 26.95 19.42 7.85
C VAL A 30 25.66 19.27 8.64
N GLN A 31 25.60 18.31 9.54
CA GLN A 31 24.45 18.14 10.41
C GLN A 31 24.53 19.05 11.64
N ARG A 32 25.71 19.11 12.29
CA ARG A 32 25.93 19.85 13.51
C ARG A 32 27.36 20.36 13.61
N VAL A 33 27.53 21.56 14.17
CA VAL A 33 28.83 22.13 14.49
C VAL A 33 28.90 22.37 15.99
N ARG A 34 30.07 22.11 16.59
CA ARG A 34 30.39 22.37 18.00
C ARG A 34 31.72 23.08 18.06
N ASP A 35 31.70 24.36 18.39
CA ASP A 35 32.88 25.20 18.58
C ASP A 35 33.20 25.29 20.07
N LYS A 36 34.42 24.92 20.45
CA LYS A 36 34.99 25.01 21.81
C LYS A 36 36.23 25.89 21.86
N GLY A 37 36.35 26.84 20.93
CA GLY A 37 37.47 27.76 20.83
C GLY A 37 38.67 27.20 20.07
N SER A 38 39.61 26.55 20.73
CA SER A 38 40.78 25.91 20.10
C SER A 38 40.48 24.53 19.50
N LEU A 39 39.25 24.02 19.68
CA LEU A 39 38.82 22.70 19.23
C LEU A 39 37.42 22.81 18.62
N MET A 40 37.29 22.42 17.35
CA MET A 40 36.01 22.39 16.65
C MET A 40 35.67 21.00 16.18
N PHE A 41 34.37 20.69 16.18
CA PHE A 41 33.82 19.47 15.62
C PHE A 41 32.70 19.80 14.62
N ALA A 42 32.66 19.07 13.52
CA ALA A 42 31.54 19.09 12.57
C ALA A 42 31.12 17.66 12.28
N ASP A 43 29.83 17.36 12.49
CA ASP A 43 29.26 16.09 12.12
C ASP A 43 28.85 16.18 10.63
N LEU A 44 29.57 15.48 9.77
CA LEU A 44 29.32 15.43 8.32
C LEU A 44 28.45 14.22 7.98
N ARG A 45 27.37 14.43 7.27
CA ARG A 45 26.36 13.42 6.94
C ARG A 45 26.28 13.20 5.43
N ASP A 46 26.21 11.94 5.03
CA ASP A 46 25.73 11.52 3.71
C ASP A 46 24.66 10.42 3.83
N ARG A 47 24.29 9.76 2.72
CA ARG A 47 23.25 8.71 2.70
C ARG A 47 23.61 7.47 3.53
N THR A 48 24.90 7.22 3.81
CA THR A 48 25.36 6.02 4.53
C THR A 48 25.44 6.23 6.03
N GLY A 49 25.55 7.49 6.47
CA GLY A 49 25.66 7.84 7.89
C GLY A 49 26.38 9.14 8.13
N ILE A 50 26.97 9.24 9.31
CA ILE A 50 27.62 10.45 9.84
C ILE A 50 29.06 10.10 10.19
N VAL A 51 30.01 11.03 9.96
CA VAL A 51 31.38 10.99 10.52
C VAL A 51 31.72 12.31 11.17
N GLN A 52 32.44 12.28 12.29
CA GLN A 52 32.93 13.48 12.95
C GLN A 52 34.21 13.99 12.27
N LEU A 53 34.18 15.26 11.88
CA LEU A 53 35.34 16.01 11.49
C LEU A 53 35.88 16.75 12.74
N VAL A 54 37.18 16.79 12.90
CA VAL A 54 37.87 17.46 14.01
C VAL A 54 38.87 18.45 13.45
N PHE A 55 38.91 19.63 14.10
CA PHE A 55 39.87 20.70 13.88
C PHE A 55 40.42 21.05 15.24
N ASP A 56 41.70 20.84 15.47
CA ASP A 56 42.40 21.08 16.72
C ASP A 56 43.64 21.99 16.52
N ASP A 57 44.47 22.15 17.54
CA ASP A 57 45.66 22.98 17.53
C ASP A 57 46.77 22.51 16.54
N THR A 58 46.66 21.28 16.04
CA THR A 58 47.55 20.74 15.00
C THR A 58 47.02 21.00 13.57
N THR A 59 45.77 21.46 13.44
CA THR A 59 45.17 21.81 12.14
C THR A 59 45.83 23.09 11.60
N GLU A 60 46.17 23.10 10.29
CA GLU A 60 46.73 24.30 9.66
C GLU A 60 45.84 25.53 9.91
N PRO A 61 46.41 26.69 10.33
CA PRO A 61 45.61 27.87 10.68
C PRO A 61 44.63 28.33 9.62
N ALA A 62 44.98 28.22 8.34
CA ALA A 62 44.08 28.57 7.21
C ALA A 62 42.86 27.64 7.12
N VAL A 63 43.05 26.35 7.40
CA VAL A 63 41.97 25.34 7.43
C VAL A 63 41.08 25.56 8.65
N PHE A 64 41.67 25.85 9.81
CA PHE A 64 40.95 26.12 11.04
C PHE A 64 40.08 27.39 10.93
N GLU A 65 40.62 28.49 10.38
CA GLU A 65 39.84 29.71 10.13
C GLU A 65 38.70 29.51 9.14
N LYS A 66 38.92 28.67 8.13
CA LYS A 66 37.84 28.25 7.22
C LYS A 66 36.78 27.42 7.96
N ALA A 67 37.16 26.53 8.86
CA ALA A 67 36.24 25.72 9.64
C ALA A 67 35.29 26.56 10.51
N LYS A 68 35.71 27.72 11.04
CA LYS A 68 34.84 28.66 11.77
C LYS A 68 33.66 29.21 10.94
N GLN A 69 33.73 29.14 9.63
CA GLN A 69 32.67 29.60 8.73
C GLN A 69 31.58 28.53 8.50
N ILE A 70 31.83 27.29 8.94
CA ILE A 70 30.90 26.16 8.70
C ILE A 70 29.62 26.39 9.50
N LYS A 71 28.49 26.19 8.81
CA LYS A 71 27.15 26.16 9.41
C LYS A 71 26.41 24.89 9.05
N SER A 72 25.31 24.62 9.77
CA SER A 72 24.43 23.49 9.46
C SER A 72 23.99 23.52 8.00
N GLU A 73 23.85 22.32 7.40
CA GLU A 73 23.44 22.06 6.03
C GLU A 73 24.39 22.60 4.93
N TYR A 74 25.58 23.16 5.28
CA TYR A 74 26.60 23.44 4.29
C TYR A 74 27.08 22.14 3.64
N VAL A 75 27.44 22.19 2.37
CA VAL A 75 28.05 21.04 1.66
C VAL A 75 29.56 21.18 1.73
N LEU A 76 30.18 20.19 2.36
CA LEU A 76 31.64 20.14 2.54
C LEU A 76 32.26 18.95 1.83
N MET A 77 33.55 19.12 1.48
CA MET A 77 34.47 18.05 1.22
C MET A 77 35.67 18.22 2.15
N ALA A 78 36.01 17.19 2.90
CA ALA A 78 37.10 17.23 3.88
C ALA A 78 38.02 16.03 3.66
N GLN A 79 39.33 16.30 3.66
CA GLN A 79 40.38 15.28 3.67
C GLN A 79 41.12 15.36 4.99
N GLY A 80 41.50 14.22 5.55
CA GLY A 80 42.26 14.19 6.80
C GLY A 80 42.63 12.79 7.25
N LEU A 81 43.32 12.70 8.36
CA LEU A 81 43.75 11.46 8.99
C LEU A 81 42.57 10.83 9.77
N LEU A 82 42.23 9.60 9.46
CA LEU A 82 41.27 8.83 10.22
C LEU A 82 41.92 8.31 11.50
N ARG A 83 41.38 8.70 12.68
CA ARG A 83 41.89 8.29 13.99
C ARG A 83 40.77 7.83 14.91
N GLU A 84 41.13 7.17 16.03
CA GLU A 84 40.16 6.84 17.07
C GLU A 84 39.67 8.13 17.78
N ARG A 85 38.39 8.13 18.14
CA ARG A 85 37.82 9.21 18.99
C ARG A 85 38.20 9.02 20.44
N GLU A 86 38.55 10.10 21.09
CA GLU A 86 38.74 10.11 22.54
C GLU A 86 37.44 9.78 23.30
N SER A 87 36.31 10.35 22.84
CA SER A 87 35.00 10.09 23.40
C SER A 87 34.15 9.35 22.38
N LYS A 88 33.97 8.05 22.57
CA LYS A 88 33.19 7.18 21.67
C LYS A 88 31.69 7.50 21.74
N ASN A 89 31.00 7.41 20.61
CA ASN A 89 29.57 7.59 20.50
C ASN A 89 28.95 6.32 19.90
N ASN A 90 28.24 5.55 20.71
CA ASN A 90 27.64 4.28 20.27
C ASN A 90 26.34 4.45 19.45
N ASP A 91 25.81 5.67 19.33
CA ASP A 91 24.58 5.95 18.60
C ASP A 91 24.77 5.99 17.07
N ILE A 92 26.02 6.07 16.61
CA ILE A 92 26.36 6.10 15.19
C ILE A 92 27.40 5.04 14.84
N LYS A 93 27.29 4.45 13.66
CA LYS A 93 28.16 3.36 13.18
C LYS A 93 29.66 3.70 13.23
N THR A 94 30.00 4.95 12.95
CA THR A 94 31.39 5.49 12.93
C THR A 94 31.78 6.19 14.24
N GLY A 95 31.02 5.95 15.30
CA GLY A 95 31.20 6.70 16.57
C GLY A 95 32.47 6.41 17.35
N ASN A 96 33.28 5.45 16.92
CA ASN A 96 34.59 5.13 17.46
C ASN A 96 35.75 5.82 16.70
N VAL A 97 35.45 6.47 15.55
CA VAL A 97 36.46 7.12 14.71
C VAL A 97 36.09 8.56 14.39
N GLU A 98 37.08 9.37 14.05
CA GLU A 98 36.97 10.77 13.63
C GLU A 98 38.04 11.11 12.61
N ILE A 99 37.80 12.15 11.81
CA ILE A 99 38.76 12.63 10.81
C ILE A 99 39.40 13.92 11.31
N LEU A 100 40.72 13.89 11.57
CA LEU A 100 41.52 15.10 11.81
C LEU A 100 41.78 15.77 10.46
N VAL A 101 41.12 16.91 10.22
CA VAL A 101 41.06 17.53 8.89
C VAL A 101 42.34 18.26 8.52
N THR A 102 42.89 17.98 7.35
CA THR A 102 44.06 18.63 6.74
C THR A 102 43.71 19.49 5.52
N ASP A 103 42.66 19.19 4.80
CA ASP A 103 42.11 20.03 3.71
C ASP A 103 40.58 20.11 3.84
N LEU A 104 40.03 21.30 3.75
CA LEU A 104 38.61 21.60 3.87
C LEU A 104 38.15 22.42 2.67
N ARG A 105 37.07 21.95 2.00
CA ARG A 105 36.40 22.66 0.92
C ARG A 105 34.95 22.95 1.30
N ILE A 106 34.54 24.22 1.23
CA ILE A 106 33.14 24.63 1.34
C ILE A 106 32.57 24.73 -0.07
N LEU A 107 31.86 23.67 -0.48
CA LEU A 107 31.33 23.52 -1.85
C LEU A 107 30.03 24.28 -2.07
N SER A 108 29.20 24.40 -1.01
CA SER A 108 27.97 25.18 -1.04
C SER A 108 27.58 25.65 0.35
N MET A 109 27.00 26.84 0.42
CA MET A 109 26.49 27.46 1.65
C MET A 109 24.99 27.38 1.66
N ALA A 110 24.40 26.98 2.79
CA ALA A 110 22.96 26.94 3.00
C ALA A 110 22.48 28.18 3.74
N GLN A 111 21.29 28.65 3.42
CA GLN A 111 20.50 29.50 4.29
C GLN A 111 19.96 28.69 5.47
N THR A 112 19.46 29.36 6.51
CA THR A 112 18.74 28.68 7.60
C THR A 112 17.54 27.92 6.99
N THR A 113 17.50 26.61 7.24
CA THR A 113 16.41 25.75 6.74
C THR A 113 15.08 26.09 7.43
N PRO A 114 13.94 25.94 6.73
CA PRO A 114 12.61 26.23 7.28
C PRO A 114 12.22 25.31 8.44
N PHE A 115 12.93 24.21 8.62
CA PHE A 115 12.78 23.27 9.74
C PHE A 115 14.09 22.51 9.97
N GLU A 116 14.24 21.95 11.17
CA GLU A 116 15.38 21.12 11.53
C GLU A 116 15.27 19.73 10.86
N ILE A 117 16.38 19.25 10.28
CA ILE A 117 16.43 17.97 9.57
C ILE A 117 16.79 16.85 10.57
N VAL A 118 15.78 16.42 11.32
CA VAL A 118 15.87 15.35 12.34
C VAL A 118 14.71 14.35 12.16
N ASN A 119 14.93 13.09 12.57
CA ASN A 119 13.91 12.05 12.40
C ASN A 119 12.60 12.36 13.17
N ASP A 120 12.73 12.80 14.42
CA ASP A 120 11.59 13.08 15.32
C ASP A 120 11.11 14.54 15.21
N THR A 121 11.02 15.05 13.99
CA THR A 121 10.54 16.41 13.76
C THR A 121 9.05 16.56 14.11
N LYS A 122 8.72 17.68 14.77
CA LYS A 122 7.33 18.10 15.02
C LYS A 122 6.77 19.04 13.94
N THR A 123 7.54 19.25 12.89
CA THR A 123 7.16 20.14 11.78
C THR A 123 5.95 19.58 11.05
N ASN A 124 4.99 20.47 10.73
CA ASN A 124 3.81 20.14 9.96
C ASN A 124 4.19 19.44 8.64
N GLU A 125 3.42 18.44 8.26
CA GLU A 125 3.63 17.67 7.02
C GLU A 125 3.62 18.57 5.77
N GLU A 126 2.71 19.54 5.68
CA GLU A 126 2.61 20.45 4.53
C GLU A 126 3.91 21.24 4.30
N LEU A 127 4.52 21.78 5.38
CA LEU A 127 5.79 22.48 5.27
C LEU A 127 6.92 21.56 4.83
N ARG A 128 6.93 20.31 5.34
CA ARG A 128 7.90 19.29 4.95
C ARG A 128 7.74 18.88 3.48
N LEU A 129 6.51 18.74 2.99
CA LEU A 129 6.21 18.43 1.59
C LEU A 129 6.52 19.59 0.66
N LYS A 130 6.30 20.85 1.08
CA LYS A 130 6.71 22.04 0.33
C LYS A 130 8.21 22.09 0.11
N TYR A 131 9.01 21.70 1.12
CA TYR A 131 10.46 21.60 1.04
C TYR A 131 10.92 20.13 1.03
N ARG A 132 10.26 19.31 0.22
CA ARG A 132 10.46 17.84 0.22
C ARG A 132 11.92 17.42 0.04
N TYR A 133 12.69 18.14 -0.76
CA TYR A 133 14.14 17.90 -0.95
C TYR A 133 14.97 18.09 0.34
N LEU A 134 14.49 18.87 1.32
CA LEU A 134 15.09 18.95 2.66
C LEU A 134 14.59 17.80 3.55
N ASP A 135 13.30 17.52 3.52
CA ASP A 135 12.71 16.41 4.28
C ASP A 135 13.34 15.06 3.91
N LEU A 136 13.66 14.85 2.64
CA LEU A 136 14.38 13.68 2.13
C LEU A 136 15.82 13.53 2.62
N ARG A 137 16.39 14.54 3.30
CA ARG A 137 17.68 14.42 4.00
C ARG A 137 17.56 13.69 5.35
N ARG A 138 16.35 13.50 5.86
CA ARG A 138 16.10 12.74 7.09
C ARG A 138 16.41 11.27 6.87
N LYS A 139 17.17 10.69 7.81
CA LYS A 139 17.61 9.28 7.72
C LYS A 139 16.45 8.30 7.54
N LYS A 140 15.34 8.50 8.27
CA LYS A 140 14.14 7.66 8.18
C LYS A 140 13.60 7.59 6.75
N LEU A 141 13.46 8.73 6.06
CA LEU A 141 12.95 8.76 4.69
C LEU A 141 13.95 8.20 3.68
N GLN A 142 15.25 8.44 3.89
CA GLN A 142 16.29 7.83 3.07
C GLN A 142 16.27 6.31 3.20
N ASP A 143 16.14 5.77 4.41
CA ASP A 143 16.06 4.33 4.65
C ASP A 143 14.83 3.71 3.99
N ASN A 144 13.68 4.38 4.04
CA ASN A 144 12.47 3.95 3.36
C ASN A 144 12.67 3.85 1.84
N LEU A 145 13.30 4.85 1.21
CA LEU A 145 13.58 4.81 -0.23
C LEU A 145 14.66 3.78 -0.59
N ILE A 146 15.66 3.57 0.27
CA ILE A 146 16.66 2.51 0.11
C ILE A 146 15.98 1.13 0.23
N MET A 147 15.06 0.97 1.18
CA MET A 147 14.25 -0.25 1.32
C MET A 147 13.44 -0.52 0.04
N ARG A 148 12.74 0.48 -0.46
CA ARG A 148 12.02 0.40 -1.74
C ARG A 148 12.92 -0.03 -2.90
N HIS A 149 14.13 0.54 -2.97
CA HIS A 149 15.12 0.14 -3.97
C HIS A 149 15.53 -1.34 -3.82
N ARG A 150 15.77 -1.81 -2.60
CA ARG A 150 16.10 -3.23 -2.31
C ARG A 150 14.97 -4.16 -2.73
N ILE A 151 13.71 -3.81 -2.42
CA ILE A 151 12.52 -4.57 -2.84
C ILE A 151 12.48 -4.70 -4.37
N ALA A 152 12.62 -3.57 -5.09
CA ALA A 152 12.60 -3.55 -6.55
C ALA A 152 13.76 -4.37 -7.16
N LYS A 153 14.96 -4.30 -6.55
CA LYS A 153 16.12 -5.10 -6.95
C LYS A 153 15.85 -6.59 -6.77
N THR A 154 15.40 -7.02 -5.59
CA THR A 154 15.10 -8.43 -5.30
C THR A 154 14.01 -8.97 -6.24
N ALA A 155 12.99 -8.16 -6.56
CA ALA A 155 11.97 -8.56 -7.53
C ALA A 155 12.57 -8.86 -8.90
N ARG A 156 13.40 -7.96 -9.45
CA ARG A 156 14.07 -8.19 -10.73
C ARG A 156 14.95 -9.43 -10.72
N GLU A 157 15.77 -9.60 -9.69
CA GLU A 157 16.66 -10.76 -9.55
C GLU A 157 15.85 -12.06 -9.50
N TYR A 158 14.82 -12.13 -8.67
CA TYR A 158 13.99 -13.33 -8.53
C TYR A 158 13.30 -13.71 -9.83
N PHE A 159 12.62 -12.77 -10.48
CA PHE A 159 11.87 -13.06 -11.70
C PHE A 159 12.80 -13.32 -12.89
N TYR A 160 13.95 -12.63 -12.99
CA TYR A 160 14.98 -12.96 -13.96
C TYR A 160 15.48 -14.41 -13.82
N ASP A 161 15.80 -14.84 -12.61
CA ASP A 161 16.27 -16.20 -12.31
C ASP A 161 15.18 -17.26 -12.61
N ASN A 162 13.90 -16.87 -12.63
CA ASN A 162 12.76 -17.71 -13.00
C ASN A 162 12.35 -17.56 -14.47
N GLY A 163 13.18 -16.96 -15.32
CA GLY A 163 13.00 -16.90 -16.78
C GLY A 163 12.03 -15.84 -17.26
N PHE A 164 11.72 -14.82 -16.44
CA PHE A 164 10.92 -13.68 -16.85
C PHE A 164 11.72 -12.66 -17.65
N LEU A 165 11.08 -12.08 -18.65
CA LEU A 165 11.62 -10.99 -19.44
C LEU A 165 11.00 -9.67 -18.99
N GLU A 166 11.84 -8.68 -18.63
CA GLU A 166 11.37 -7.33 -18.33
C GLU A 166 11.11 -6.58 -19.64
N ILE A 167 9.83 -6.32 -19.94
CA ILE A 167 9.40 -5.68 -21.20
C ILE A 167 8.57 -4.46 -20.84
N GLU A 168 8.97 -3.29 -21.35
CA GLU A 168 8.22 -2.05 -21.18
C GLU A 168 7.00 -2.01 -22.12
N THR A 169 5.87 -1.55 -21.60
CA THR A 169 4.65 -1.32 -22.35
C THR A 169 4.34 0.18 -22.41
N PRO A 170 3.56 0.66 -23.39
CA PRO A 170 3.20 2.06 -23.49
C PRO A 170 2.45 2.57 -22.26
N MET A 171 2.86 3.72 -21.69
CA MET A 171 2.08 4.43 -20.69
C MET A 171 0.92 5.23 -21.28
N MET A 172 1.08 5.75 -22.51
CA MET A 172 0.02 6.42 -23.27
C MET A 172 -0.68 5.41 -24.15
N MET A 173 -1.92 5.09 -23.84
CA MET A 173 -2.69 4.06 -24.51
C MET A 173 -4.09 4.57 -24.90
N LYS A 174 -4.90 3.72 -25.46
CA LYS A 174 -6.32 3.97 -25.68
C LYS A 174 -7.05 3.91 -24.34
N SER A 175 -8.00 4.81 -24.11
CA SER A 175 -8.89 4.73 -22.95
C SER A 175 -9.67 3.42 -22.97
N THR A 176 -9.55 2.66 -21.89
CA THR A 176 -10.26 1.38 -21.68
C THR A 176 -10.79 1.33 -20.25
N PRO A 177 -12.06 0.96 -20.04
CA PRO A 177 -12.62 0.93 -18.70
C PRO A 177 -12.03 -0.25 -17.89
N GLU A 178 -11.18 0.07 -16.90
CA GLU A 178 -10.56 -0.90 -15.97
C GLU A 178 -10.96 -0.64 -14.50
N GLY A 179 -12.01 0.15 -14.26
CA GLY A 179 -12.56 0.41 -12.92
C GLY A 179 -12.34 1.83 -12.38
N ALA A 180 -11.18 2.46 -12.60
CA ALA A 180 -10.94 3.86 -12.22
C ALA A 180 -11.20 4.83 -13.39
N ARG A 181 -11.21 6.14 -13.10
CA ARG A 181 -11.19 7.16 -14.15
C ARG A 181 -9.78 7.29 -14.72
N ASP A 182 -9.71 7.54 -16.04
CA ASP A 182 -8.46 7.73 -16.76
C ASP A 182 -7.96 9.18 -16.64
N TYR A 183 -6.65 9.36 -16.55
CA TYR A 183 -6.00 10.62 -16.88
C TYR A 183 -5.86 10.74 -18.39
N LEU A 184 -6.43 11.78 -18.99
CA LEU A 184 -6.43 11.99 -20.43
C LEU A 184 -5.32 12.94 -20.86
N VAL A 185 -4.64 12.58 -21.96
CA VAL A 185 -3.59 13.39 -22.58
C VAL A 185 -4.04 13.75 -24.01
N PRO A 186 -4.28 15.03 -24.31
CA PRO A 186 -4.73 15.46 -25.64
C PRO A 186 -3.63 15.25 -26.70
N SER A 187 -4.03 14.82 -27.90
CA SER A 187 -3.11 14.65 -29.02
C SER A 187 -3.02 15.93 -29.87
N ARG A 188 -1.83 16.51 -29.98
CA ARG A 188 -1.57 17.63 -30.89
C ARG A 188 -1.70 17.25 -32.38
N VAL A 189 -1.38 15.99 -32.70
CA VAL A 189 -1.34 15.50 -34.10
C VAL A 189 -2.72 15.06 -34.59
N HIS A 190 -3.57 14.57 -33.69
CA HIS A 190 -4.91 14.09 -33.98
C HIS A 190 -5.93 14.95 -33.26
N GLU A 191 -6.44 15.98 -33.94
CA GLU A 191 -7.41 16.92 -33.39
C GLU A 191 -8.63 16.20 -32.77
N GLY A 192 -9.02 16.62 -31.56
CA GLY A 192 -10.15 16.05 -30.81
C GLY A 192 -9.94 14.62 -30.28
N LYS A 193 -8.71 14.06 -30.39
CA LYS A 193 -8.38 12.74 -29.87
C LYS A 193 -7.45 12.82 -28.68
N PHE A 194 -7.57 11.83 -27.78
CA PHE A 194 -6.82 11.75 -26.53
C PHE A 194 -6.16 10.39 -26.39
N TYR A 195 -4.99 10.39 -25.79
CA TYR A 195 -4.44 9.22 -25.12
C TYR A 195 -4.97 9.17 -23.69
N ALA A 196 -5.03 8.00 -23.09
CA ALA A 196 -5.19 7.80 -21.66
C ALA A 196 -3.88 7.32 -21.05
N LEU A 197 -3.56 7.74 -19.83
CA LEU A 197 -2.48 7.13 -19.06
C LEU A 197 -2.96 5.79 -18.52
N GLN A 198 -2.15 4.75 -18.65
CA GLN A 198 -2.52 3.38 -18.28
C GLN A 198 -2.90 3.25 -16.79
N GLN A 199 -4.00 2.57 -16.50
CA GLN A 199 -4.34 2.16 -15.13
C GLN A 199 -3.53 0.95 -14.66
N SER A 200 -3.21 0.06 -15.60
CA SER A 200 -2.31 -1.07 -15.49
C SER A 200 -1.89 -1.52 -16.91
N PRO A 201 -0.81 -2.30 -17.06
CA PRO A 201 -0.42 -2.86 -18.37
C PRO A 201 -1.26 -4.09 -18.77
N GLN A 202 -2.47 -4.28 -18.24
CA GLN A 202 -3.27 -5.50 -18.33
C GLN A 202 -3.46 -6.00 -19.77
N ILE A 203 -3.84 -5.13 -20.68
CA ILE A 203 -4.09 -5.53 -22.08
C ILE A 203 -2.78 -5.90 -22.78
N TYR A 204 -1.74 -5.09 -22.60
CA TYR A 204 -0.46 -5.31 -23.27
C TYR A 204 0.26 -6.57 -22.80
N LYS A 205 0.19 -6.89 -21.50
CA LYS A 205 0.80 -8.13 -21.01
C LYS A 205 0.09 -9.39 -21.55
N GLN A 206 -1.23 -9.36 -21.75
CA GLN A 206 -1.95 -10.44 -22.43
C GLN A 206 -1.52 -10.54 -23.90
N LEU A 207 -1.37 -9.42 -24.60
CA LEU A 207 -0.84 -9.41 -25.98
C LEU A 207 0.60 -9.96 -26.07
N LEU A 208 1.43 -9.75 -25.04
CA LEU A 208 2.77 -10.35 -24.96
C LEU A 208 2.70 -11.87 -24.80
N MET A 209 1.72 -12.41 -24.06
CA MET A 209 1.51 -13.86 -23.99
C MET A 209 1.09 -14.42 -25.36
N ILE A 210 0.14 -13.77 -26.05
CA ILE A 210 -0.25 -14.12 -27.42
C ILE A 210 0.95 -14.03 -28.39
N SER A 211 1.88 -13.12 -28.12
CA SER A 211 3.13 -12.96 -28.91
C SER A 211 4.19 -14.02 -28.59
N GLY A 212 3.97 -14.91 -27.64
CA GLY A 212 4.87 -16.04 -27.34
C GLY A 212 6.02 -15.69 -26.40
N PHE A 213 5.92 -14.63 -25.58
CA PHE A 213 6.96 -14.28 -24.61
C PHE A 213 6.93 -15.11 -23.33
N ASP A 214 5.88 -15.90 -23.12
CA ASP A 214 5.66 -16.85 -22.01
C ASP A 214 5.72 -16.28 -20.61
N ARG A 215 6.72 -15.50 -20.24
CA ARG A 215 6.92 -14.92 -18.90
C ARG A 215 7.35 -13.46 -19.01
N TYR A 216 6.47 -12.58 -18.61
CA TYR A 216 6.65 -11.13 -18.63
C TYR A 216 6.68 -10.56 -17.22
N ILE A 217 7.54 -9.58 -16.99
CA ILE A 217 7.55 -8.71 -15.81
C ILE A 217 7.79 -7.26 -16.23
N GLN A 218 7.24 -6.33 -15.46
CA GLN A 218 7.54 -4.90 -15.56
C GLN A 218 7.35 -4.23 -14.18
N LEU A 219 8.27 -3.31 -13.82
CA LEU A 219 7.97 -2.34 -12.76
C LEU A 219 7.18 -1.18 -13.39
N ALA A 220 5.87 -1.39 -13.53
CA ALA A 220 4.99 -0.55 -14.30
C ALA A 220 4.52 0.69 -13.53
N ARG A 221 4.60 1.88 -14.15
CA ARG A 221 3.91 3.07 -13.63
C ARG A 221 2.44 3.01 -14.02
N CYS A 222 1.58 3.15 -13.02
CA CYS A 222 0.13 3.11 -13.15
C CYS A 222 -0.47 4.42 -12.70
N PHE A 223 -1.61 4.82 -13.29
CA PHE A 223 -2.27 6.08 -13.06
C PHE A 223 -3.77 5.86 -12.87
N ARG A 224 -4.32 6.36 -11.76
CA ARG A 224 -5.76 6.24 -11.48
C ARG A 224 -6.28 7.54 -10.88
N ASP A 225 -7.30 8.12 -11.50
CA ASP A 225 -7.98 9.31 -10.99
C ASP A 225 -9.08 8.87 -10.01
N GLU A 226 -8.67 8.68 -8.78
CA GLU A 226 -9.51 8.24 -7.65
C GLU A 226 -9.30 9.15 -6.43
N ASP A 227 -10.22 9.08 -5.48
CA ASP A 227 -10.08 9.76 -4.20
C ASP A 227 -8.85 9.27 -3.43
N LEU A 228 -7.98 10.20 -3.04
CA LEU A 228 -6.73 9.88 -2.37
C LEU A 228 -6.94 9.59 -0.88
N ARG A 229 -6.19 8.59 -0.39
CA ARG A 229 -6.12 8.16 1.00
C ARG A 229 -4.66 8.01 1.42
N ALA A 230 -4.41 7.63 2.67
CA ALA A 230 -3.05 7.36 3.16
C ALA A 230 -2.33 6.27 2.36
N ASP A 231 -3.09 5.29 1.84
CA ASP A 231 -2.63 4.14 1.07
C ASP A 231 -2.95 4.21 -0.44
N ARG A 232 -3.33 5.40 -0.96
CA ARG A 232 -3.61 5.64 -2.38
C ARG A 232 -2.92 6.90 -2.88
N GLN A 233 -2.30 6.79 -4.05
CA GLN A 233 -1.71 7.89 -4.83
C GLN A 233 -2.26 7.84 -6.26
N PRO A 234 -2.39 8.98 -6.96
CA PRO A 234 -2.94 9.01 -8.33
C PRO A 234 -1.98 8.37 -9.34
N GLU A 235 -0.72 8.27 -8.99
CA GLU A 235 0.32 7.55 -9.71
C GLU A 235 1.12 6.66 -8.76
N PHE A 236 1.33 5.40 -9.13
CA PHE A 236 2.02 4.41 -8.31
C PHE A 236 2.76 3.41 -9.17
N THR A 237 3.55 2.53 -8.54
CA THR A 237 4.29 1.49 -9.25
C THR A 237 3.80 0.11 -8.84
N GLN A 238 3.61 -0.76 -9.84
CA GLN A 238 3.35 -2.18 -9.64
C GLN A 238 4.56 -3.01 -10.10
N ILE A 239 4.86 -4.08 -9.36
CA ILE A 239 5.58 -5.22 -9.91
C ILE A 239 4.50 -6.03 -10.61
N ASP A 240 4.45 -5.90 -11.93
CA ASP A 240 3.40 -6.49 -12.76
C ASP A 240 3.97 -7.67 -13.54
N LEU A 241 3.26 -8.80 -13.54
CA LEU A 241 3.71 -10.01 -14.20
C LEU A 241 2.56 -10.76 -14.88
N GLU A 242 2.93 -11.52 -15.92
CA GLU A 242 2.03 -12.43 -16.64
C GLU A 242 2.82 -13.63 -17.14
N MET A 243 2.19 -14.80 -17.15
CA MET A 243 2.83 -16.02 -17.62
C MET A 243 1.85 -16.95 -18.32
N SER A 244 2.34 -17.65 -19.36
CA SER A 244 1.60 -18.62 -20.16
C SER A 244 1.75 -20.03 -19.61
N PHE A 245 0.78 -20.90 -19.95
CA PHE A 245 0.75 -22.33 -19.64
C PHE A 245 0.79 -22.62 -18.14
N MET A 246 0.12 -21.77 -17.35
CA MET A 246 -0.03 -21.86 -15.91
C MET A 246 -1.50 -21.78 -15.50
N ASP A 247 -1.85 -22.45 -14.41
CA ASP A 247 -3.12 -22.25 -13.71
C ASP A 247 -2.86 -21.57 -12.36
N VAL A 248 -3.86 -21.42 -11.53
CA VAL A 248 -3.82 -20.67 -10.25
C VAL A 248 -2.67 -21.16 -9.36
N ASP A 249 -2.54 -22.48 -9.15
CA ASP A 249 -1.59 -23.03 -8.19
C ASP A 249 -0.14 -22.68 -8.51
N GLU A 250 0.28 -22.77 -9.78
CA GLU A 250 1.64 -22.45 -10.19
C GLU A 250 1.95 -20.95 -10.05
N ILE A 251 0.95 -20.08 -10.28
CA ILE A 251 1.12 -18.64 -10.08
C ILE A 251 1.29 -18.31 -8.60
N LEU A 252 0.48 -18.94 -7.73
CA LEU A 252 0.59 -18.75 -6.29
C LEU A 252 1.94 -19.25 -5.78
N GLU A 253 2.37 -20.45 -6.18
CA GLU A 253 3.66 -21.03 -5.77
C GLU A 253 4.85 -20.15 -6.19
N LEU A 254 4.87 -19.65 -7.42
CA LEU A 254 5.90 -18.73 -7.89
C LEU A 254 5.94 -17.45 -7.07
N THR A 255 4.77 -16.87 -6.78
CA THR A 255 4.65 -15.64 -5.99
C THR A 255 5.08 -15.87 -4.54
N GLU A 256 4.73 -17.02 -3.94
CA GLU A 256 5.20 -17.40 -2.60
C GLU A 256 6.72 -17.52 -2.54
N GLY A 257 7.34 -18.08 -3.59
CA GLY A 257 8.79 -18.12 -3.73
C GLY A 257 9.42 -16.74 -3.75
N PHE A 258 8.79 -15.78 -4.46
CA PHE A 258 9.21 -14.37 -4.45
C PHE A 258 9.08 -13.76 -3.04
N ILE A 259 7.94 -13.91 -2.38
CA ILE A 259 7.74 -13.37 -1.03
C ILE A 259 8.75 -13.94 -0.04
N LYS A 260 9.01 -15.25 -0.08
CA LYS A 260 10.01 -15.92 0.76
C LYS A 260 11.40 -15.32 0.55
N LYS A 261 11.85 -15.20 -0.71
CA LYS A 261 13.14 -14.56 -1.04
C LYS A 261 13.19 -13.11 -0.61
N LEU A 262 12.16 -12.34 -0.91
CA LEU A 262 12.06 -10.93 -0.56
C LEU A 262 12.22 -10.71 0.94
N MET A 263 11.43 -11.41 1.75
CA MET A 263 11.44 -11.25 3.21
C MET A 263 12.80 -11.64 3.81
N LYS A 264 13.43 -12.67 3.25
CA LYS A 264 14.78 -13.09 3.66
C LYS A 264 15.83 -12.03 3.31
N ASP A 265 15.86 -11.58 2.05
CA ASP A 265 16.90 -10.67 1.54
C ASP A 265 16.79 -9.25 2.13
N VAL A 266 15.58 -8.80 2.43
CA VAL A 266 15.32 -7.42 2.80
C VAL A 266 15.25 -7.22 4.32
N LEU A 267 14.64 -8.18 5.04
CA LEU A 267 14.38 -8.09 6.48
C LEU A 267 15.03 -9.20 7.30
N ASP A 268 15.67 -10.19 6.66
CA ASP A 268 16.18 -11.45 7.29
C ASP A 268 15.07 -12.22 8.04
N VAL A 269 13.85 -12.23 7.48
CA VAL A 269 12.69 -12.96 8.01
C VAL A 269 12.43 -14.18 7.16
N ASP A 270 12.28 -15.35 7.80
CA ASP A 270 11.91 -16.58 7.13
C ASP A 270 10.39 -16.73 7.07
N ILE A 271 9.84 -16.93 5.86
CA ILE A 271 8.42 -17.18 5.62
C ILE A 271 8.21 -18.66 5.28
N THR A 272 7.28 -19.26 5.99
CA THR A 272 6.87 -20.66 5.73
C THR A 272 5.87 -20.69 4.58
N THR A 273 6.12 -21.55 3.60
CA THR A 273 5.24 -21.84 2.46
C THR A 273 4.84 -23.34 2.46
N PRO A 274 3.68 -23.74 1.89
CA PRO A 274 2.70 -22.87 1.25
C PRO A 274 1.99 -21.94 2.23
N LEU A 275 1.57 -20.74 1.73
CA LEU A 275 0.80 -19.79 2.51
C LEU A 275 -0.63 -20.30 2.74
N PRO A 276 -1.30 -19.94 3.85
CA PRO A 276 -2.70 -20.25 4.06
C PRO A 276 -3.58 -19.69 2.94
N ARG A 277 -4.64 -20.43 2.57
CA ARG A 277 -5.64 -20.03 1.58
C ARG A 277 -7.01 -20.02 2.20
N LEU A 278 -7.79 -18.97 1.93
CA LEU A 278 -9.20 -18.86 2.26
C LEU A 278 -9.98 -18.56 0.98
N THR A 279 -11.17 -19.12 0.85
CA THR A 279 -12.10 -18.64 -0.18
C THR A 279 -12.62 -17.26 0.20
N TYR A 280 -13.06 -16.47 -0.78
CA TYR A 280 -13.73 -15.19 -0.52
C TYR A 280 -14.91 -15.35 0.45
N ASN A 281 -15.71 -16.40 0.28
CA ASN A 281 -16.85 -16.66 1.15
C ASN A 281 -16.43 -16.94 2.60
N ASP A 282 -15.35 -17.72 2.81
CA ASP A 282 -14.81 -17.99 4.15
C ASP A 282 -14.26 -16.70 4.78
N ALA A 283 -13.52 -15.91 4.03
CA ALA A 283 -12.98 -14.64 4.50
C ALA A 283 -14.09 -13.67 4.91
N MET A 284 -15.12 -13.53 4.09
CA MET A 284 -16.27 -12.67 4.39
C MET A 284 -17.09 -13.20 5.56
N SER A 285 -17.40 -14.51 5.61
CA SER A 285 -18.26 -15.07 6.66
C SER A 285 -17.58 -15.05 8.04
N ARG A 286 -16.26 -15.29 8.11
CA ARG A 286 -15.50 -15.38 9.36
C ARG A 286 -14.95 -14.03 9.82
N TYR A 287 -14.57 -13.16 8.89
CA TYR A 287 -13.85 -11.93 9.21
C TYR A 287 -14.54 -10.65 8.72
N GLY A 288 -15.55 -10.76 7.86
CA GLY A 288 -16.28 -9.62 7.29
C GLY A 288 -15.43 -8.76 6.36
N SER A 289 -14.41 -9.35 5.74
CA SER A 289 -13.48 -8.66 4.85
C SER A 289 -12.85 -9.65 3.87
N ASP A 290 -12.67 -9.21 2.63
CA ASP A 290 -11.89 -9.87 1.58
C ASP A 290 -10.36 -9.79 1.79
N LYS A 291 -9.91 -9.03 2.81
CA LYS A 291 -8.53 -8.86 3.23
C LYS A 291 -8.41 -8.93 4.75
N PRO A 292 -8.66 -10.10 5.37
CA PRO A 292 -8.70 -10.22 6.82
C PRO A 292 -7.30 -10.15 7.45
N ASP A 293 -7.21 -9.51 8.61
CA ASP A 293 -6.09 -9.71 9.52
C ASP A 293 -6.36 -10.94 10.39
N THR A 294 -5.68 -12.04 10.12
CA THR A 294 -5.88 -13.32 10.84
C THR A 294 -4.90 -13.52 11.99
N ARG A 295 -4.10 -12.51 12.37
CA ARG A 295 -3.15 -12.58 13.49
C ARG A 295 -3.81 -12.64 14.86
N PHE A 296 -5.09 -12.33 14.95
CA PHE A 296 -5.88 -12.40 16.17
C PHE A 296 -7.25 -13.01 15.90
N GLY A 297 -7.88 -13.58 16.92
CA GLY A 297 -9.19 -14.22 16.85
C GLY A 297 -10.34 -13.23 16.63
N MET A 298 -11.44 -13.39 17.35
CA MET A 298 -12.68 -12.61 17.27
C MET A 298 -13.39 -12.80 15.93
N GLU A 299 -13.52 -14.06 15.49
CA GLU A 299 -14.26 -14.40 14.27
C GLU A 299 -15.75 -14.09 14.41
N ILE A 300 -16.39 -13.78 13.30
CA ILE A 300 -17.83 -13.55 13.22
C ILE A 300 -18.56 -14.87 13.37
N GLN A 301 -19.58 -14.91 14.22
CA GLN A 301 -20.45 -16.05 14.47
C GLN A 301 -21.88 -15.75 14.06
N ASP A 302 -22.57 -16.75 13.50
CA ASP A 302 -23.95 -16.61 13.03
C ASP A 302 -24.94 -17.02 14.14
N LEU A 303 -25.83 -16.12 14.49
CA LEU A 303 -26.89 -16.34 15.48
C LEU A 303 -28.27 -16.52 14.84
N SER A 304 -28.37 -16.45 13.52
CA SER A 304 -29.67 -16.35 12.81
C SER A 304 -30.63 -17.49 13.18
N ASP A 305 -30.14 -18.72 13.28
CA ASP A 305 -30.98 -19.88 13.61
C ASP A 305 -31.46 -19.85 15.08
N ILE A 306 -30.64 -19.31 16.00
CA ILE A 306 -30.96 -19.25 17.43
C ILE A 306 -32.05 -18.19 17.71
N VAL A 307 -31.96 -17.06 16.98
CA VAL A 307 -32.83 -15.90 17.21
C VAL A 307 -33.95 -15.75 16.17
N LYS A 308 -34.17 -16.76 15.32
CA LYS A 308 -35.20 -16.69 14.25
C LYS A 308 -36.63 -16.45 14.76
N ASP A 309 -36.94 -17.00 15.94
CA ASP A 309 -38.26 -16.93 16.57
C ASP A 309 -38.34 -15.87 17.69
N THR A 310 -37.34 -14.96 17.77
CA THR A 310 -37.29 -13.90 18.80
C THR A 310 -38.38 -12.85 18.62
N GLU A 311 -38.84 -12.26 19.72
CA GLU A 311 -39.75 -11.11 19.70
C GLU A 311 -39.03 -9.78 19.42
N PHE A 312 -37.71 -9.79 19.35
CA PHE A 312 -36.94 -8.60 18.99
C PHE A 312 -37.06 -8.34 17.48
N SER A 313 -37.94 -7.42 17.11
CA SER A 313 -38.30 -7.12 15.71
C SER A 313 -37.10 -6.76 14.81
N VAL A 314 -36.02 -6.21 15.38
CA VAL A 314 -34.78 -5.90 14.61
C VAL A 314 -34.15 -7.18 14.05
N PHE A 315 -34.09 -8.25 14.83
CA PHE A 315 -33.54 -9.52 14.42
C PHE A 315 -34.47 -10.28 13.48
N SER A 316 -35.74 -10.45 13.91
CA SER A 316 -36.72 -11.19 13.11
C SER A 316 -36.97 -10.53 11.74
N SER A 317 -37.01 -9.19 11.66
CA SER A 317 -37.17 -8.49 10.39
C SER A 317 -35.94 -8.63 9.47
N ALA A 318 -34.72 -8.63 10.02
CA ALA A 318 -33.50 -8.83 9.24
C ALA A 318 -33.48 -10.24 8.61
N ILE A 319 -33.82 -11.26 9.39
CA ILE A 319 -33.90 -12.66 8.92
C ILE A 319 -35.00 -12.82 7.87
N ALA A 320 -36.19 -12.27 8.12
CA ALA A 320 -37.31 -12.32 7.17
C ALA A 320 -37.01 -11.63 5.84
N ALA A 321 -36.13 -10.63 5.84
CA ALA A 321 -35.66 -9.94 4.64
C ALA A 321 -34.48 -10.67 3.92
N GLY A 322 -34.16 -11.91 4.33
CA GLY A 322 -33.05 -12.69 3.75
C GLY A 322 -31.66 -12.23 4.22
N GLY A 323 -31.60 -11.46 5.30
CA GLY A 323 -30.36 -11.08 5.98
C GLY A 323 -29.97 -12.06 7.07
N SER A 324 -29.04 -11.66 7.94
CA SER A 324 -28.55 -12.47 9.06
C SER A 324 -28.39 -11.65 10.34
N VAL A 325 -28.32 -12.34 11.46
CA VAL A 325 -27.94 -11.81 12.77
C VAL A 325 -26.60 -12.42 13.14
N ARG A 326 -25.56 -11.60 13.19
CA ARG A 326 -24.20 -12.08 13.44
C ARG A 326 -23.53 -11.29 14.54
N ALA A 327 -22.56 -11.91 15.19
CA ALA A 327 -21.89 -11.37 16.35
C ALA A 327 -20.37 -11.55 16.30
N ILE A 328 -19.66 -10.68 17.02
CA ILE A 328 -18.26 -10.88 17.44
C ILE A 328 -18.20 -10.85 18.97
N VAL A 329 -17.27 -11.64 19.54
CA VAL A 329 -17.05 -11.70 20.99
C VAL A 329 -15.68 -11.12 21.32
N ALA A 330 -15.69 -10.00 22.01
CA ALA A 330 -14.47 -9.38 22.55
C ALA A 330 -14.19 -9.98 23.94
N LYS A 331 -13.26 -10.95 23.99
CA LYS A 331 -12.90 -11.65 25.22
C LYS A 331 -12.24 -10.73 26.23
N ASN A 332 -12.62 -10.84 27.50
CA ASN A 332 -12.11 -10.05 28.64
C ASN A 332 -12.16 -8.53 28.44
N ALA A 333 -13.07 -8.05 27.59
CA ALA A 333 -13.13 -6.66 27.15
C ALA A 333 -14.09 -5.78 27.98
N ALA A 334 -14.89 -6.36 28.90
CA ALA A 334 -15.92 -5.62 29.62
C ALA A 334 -15.37 -4.47 30.49
N GLY A 335 -14.10 -4.54 30.94
CA GLY A 335 -13.45 -3.45 31.66
C GLY A 335 -13.04 -2.27 30.75
N VAL A 336 -12.72 -2.54 29.49
CA VAL A 336 -12.28 -1.55 28.49
C VAL A 336 -13.49 -0.99 27.73
N LEU A 337 -14.37 -1.87 27.25
CA LEU A 337 -15.57 -1.51 26.50
C LEU A 337 -16.71 -1.14 27.46
N THR A 338 -16.59 0.05 28.06
CA THR A 338 -17.63 0.64 28.89
C THR A 338 -18.86 0.99 28.06
N ARG A 339 -19.99 1.31 28.71
CA ARG A 339 -21.20 1.78 28.02
C ARG A 339 -20.91 2.92 27.05
N LYS A 340 -20.13 3.91 27.50
CA LYS A 340 -19.73 5.05 26.66
C LYS A 340 -18.91 4.64 25.43
N GLU A 341 -18.04 3.65 25.56
CA GLU A 341 -17.26 3.14 24.42
C GLU A 341 -18.17 2.36 23.45
N ILE A 342 -19.12 1.57 23.95
CA ILE A 342 -20.11 0.88 23.11
C ILE A 342 -21.00 1.88 22.36
N ASP A 343 -21.40 3.00 23.00
CA ASP A 343 -22.14 4.06 22.32
C ASP A 343 -21.33 4.67 21.16
N LYS A 344 -20.00 4.86 21.32
CA LYS A 344 -19.12 5.29 20.22
C LYS A 344 -18.99 4.24 19.11
N LEU A 345 -18.93 2.95 19.47
CA LEU A 345 -18.92 1.86 18.49
C LEU A 345 -20.25 1.79 17.72
N THR A 346 -21.36 2.10 18.37
CA THR A 346 -22.68 2.21 17.72
C THR A 346 -22.69 3.31 16.66
N GLU A 347 -22.21 4.52 17.00
CA GLU A 347 -22.12 5.62 16.04
C GLU A 347 -21.12 5.30 14.90
N PHE A 348 -20.00 4.66 15.21
CA PHE A 348 -19.09 4.16 14.19
C PHE A 348 -19.77 3.17 13.22
N SER A 349 -20.54 2.21 13.76
CA SER A 349 -21.26 1.23 12.96
C SER A 349 -22.32 1.88 12.06
N LYS A 350 -23.04 2.89 12.56
CA LYS A 350 -23.98 3.68 11.76
C LYS A 350 -23.27 4.44 10.63
N GLY A 351 -22.10 5.00 10.90
CA GLY A 351 -21.29 5.71 9.90
C GLY A 351 -20.83 4.84 8.73
N ILE A 352 -20.88 3.51 8.87
CA ILE A 352 -20.52 2.54 7.82
C ILE A 352 -21.73 1.71 7.34
N GLY A 353 -22.95 2.15 7.63
CA GLY A 353 -24.19 1.64 7.04
C GLY A 353 -25.08 0.78 7.95
N ALA A 354 -24.69 0.47 9.19
CA ALA A 354 -25.56 -0.26 10.09
C ALA A 354 -26.71 0.63 10.61
N LYS A 355 -27.88 0.06 10.82
CA LYS A 355 -29.02 0.76 11.45
C LYS A 355 -28.83 0.93 12.95
N GLY A 356 -28.02 0.07 13.57
CA GLY A 356 -27.73 0.08 15.01
C GLY A 356 -26.79 -1.03 15.39
N LEU A 357 -26.43 -1.08 16.68
CA LEU A 357 -25.56 -2.09 17.27
C LEU A 357 -26.24 -2.63 18.53
N ALA A 358 -26.58 -3.91 18.53
CA ALA A 358 -27.01 -4.61 19.74
C ALA A 358 -25.79 -5.16 20.47
N TYR A 359 -25.87 -5.27 21.80
CA TYR A 359 -24.74 -5.76 22.56
C TYR A 359 -25.16 -6.52 23.82
N ILE A 360 -24.26 -7.41 24.29
CA ILE A 360 -24.28 -8.02 25.61
C ILE A 360 -22.93 -7.71 26.27
N ARG A 361 -22.96 -7.11 27.48
CA ARG A 361 -21.77 -6.82 28.25
C ARG A 361 -21.83 -7.54 29.58
N TRP A 362 -20.94 -8.48 29.82
CA TRP A 362 -20.93 -9.29 31.04
C TRP A 362 -19.80 -8.84 31.98
N HIS A 363 -20.00 -7.73 32.65
CA HIS A 363 -19.02 -7.19 33.61
C HIS A 363 -19.28 -7.66 35.04
N ASP A 364 -20.53 -7.55 35.47
CA ASP A 364 -20.97 -7.82 36.83
C ASP A 364 -21.47 -9.28 36.96
N ASP A 365 -22.24 -9.57 38.00
CA ASP A 365 -22.73 -10.93 38.28
C ASP A 365 -23.71 -11.47 37.22
N ALA A 366 -24.36 -10.56 36.48
CA ALA A 366 -25.25 -10.93 35.39
C ALA A 366 -24.90 -10.15 34.11
N PRO A 367 -25.13 -10.74 32.91
CA PRO A 367 -24.88 -10.06 31.64
C PRO A 367 -25.92 -8.93 31.43
N ASN A 368 -25.41 -7.76 31.07
CA ASN A 368 -26.22 -6.62 30.64
C ASN A 368 -26.50 -6.71 29.15
N CYS A 369 -27.70 -7.11 28.77
CA CYS A 369 -28.14 -7.26 27.38
C CYS A 369 -29.01 -6.07 26.96
N SER A 370 -28.64 -5.39 25.86
CA SER A 370 -29.34 -4.20 25.35
C SER A 370 -30.76 -4.48 24.85
N PHE A 371 -31.08 -5.73 24.58
CA PHE A 371 -32.39 -6.19 24.06
C PHE A 371 -33.06 -7.24 24.96
N ALA A 372 -32.62 -7.38 26.20
CA ALA A 372 -33.11 -8.40 27.16
C ALA A 372 -34.66 -8.48 27.30
N LYS A 373 -35.32 -7.33 27.24
CA LYS A 373 -36.80 -7.25 27.39
C LYS A 373 -37.61 -7.90 26.25
N PHE A 374 -36.93 -8.26 25.16
CA PHE A 374 -37.53 -8.89 23.98
C PHE A 374 -37.15 -10.37 23.84
N LEU A 375 -36.32 -10.89 24.75
CA LEU A 375 -35.92 -12.28 24.74
C LEU A 375 -36.90 -13.16 25.49
N LYS A 376 -37.13 -14.35 24.98
CA LYS A 376 -37.86 -15.42 25.65
C LYS A 376 -37.00 -16.06 26.74
N GLU A 377 -37.65 -16.79 27.64
CA GLU A 377 -36.92 -17.55 28.66
C GLU A 377 -35.95 -18.55 28.06
N GLY A 378 -34.68 -18.53 28.49
CA GLY A 378 -33.61 -19.38 27.99
C GLY A 378 -32.93 -18.90 26.68
N GLU A 379 -33.48 -17.91 25.98
CA GLU A 379 -32.93 -17.43 24.71
C GLU A 379 -31.55 -16.72 24.89
N LEU A 380 -31.42 -15.95 26.00
CA LEU A 380 -30.12 -15.33 26.33
C LEU A 380 -29.04 -16.37 26.61
N ASP A 381 -29.40 -17.42 27.39
CA ASP A 381 -28.47 -18.49 27.73
C ASP A 381 -28.04 -19.28 26.49
N ALA A 382 -28.97 -19.49 25.55
CA ALA A 382 -28.65 -20.11 24.25
C ALA A 382 -27.66 -19.25 23.41
N ILE A 383 -27.90 -17.93 23.34
CA ILE A 383 -26.98 -17.00 22.65
C ILE A 383 -25.58 -17.02 23.30
N LEU A 384 -25.51 -16.92 24.63
CA LEU A 384 -24.24 -16.92 25.36
C LEU A 384 -23.48 -18.24 25.19
N SER A 385 -24.20 -19.37 25.22
CA SER A 385 -23.63 -20.71 25.03
C SER A 385 -23.06 -20.90 23.63
N GLU A 386 -23.81 -20.50 22.60
CA GLU A 386 -23.34 -20.60 21.19
C GLU A 386 -22.08 -19.77 20.96
N LEU A 387 -22.07 -18.56 21.50
CA LEU A 387 -20.92 -17.65 21.37
C LEU A 387 -19.76 -18.01 22.29
N GLY A 388 -19.91 -19.01 23.19
CA GLY A 388 -18.93 -19.28 24.22
C GLY A 388 -18.61 -18.04 25.08
N CYS A 389 -19.63 -17.19 25.34
CA CYS A 389 -19.45 -15.94 26.07
C CYS A 389 -19.41 -16.18 27.58
N GLU A 390 -18.43 -15.58 28.25
CA GLU A 390 -18.18 -15.72 29.68
C GLU A 390 -18.15 -14.36 30.38
N LYS A 391 -18.14 -14.38 31.73
CA LYS A 391 -17.96 -13.18 32.54
C LYS A 391 -16.65 -12.48 32.19
N GLY A 392 -16.70 -11.21 31.87
CA GLY A 392 -15.59 -10.39 31.38
C GLY A 392 -15.70 -10.04 29.88
N ASP A 393 -16.57 -10.73 29.13
CA ASP A 393 -16.68 -10.58 27.69
C ASP A 393 -17.69 -9.47 27.28
N VAL A 394 -17.54 -9.00 26.04
CA VAL A 394 -18.51 -8.13 25.37
C VAL A 394 -18.86 -8.73 24.02
N VAL A 395 -20.15 -8.92 23.76
CA VAL A 395 -20.70 -9.35 22.47
C VAL A 395 -21.23 -8.13 21.74
N LEU A 396 -20.87 -7.97 20.48
CA LEU A 396 -21.39 -6.94 19.57
C LEU A 396 -22.14 -7.63 18.44
N ILE A 397 -23.41 -7.24 18.21
CA ILE A 397 -24.32 -7.92 17.29
C ILE A 397 -24.84 -6.94 16.26
N VAL A 398 -24.79 -7.31 14.99
CA VAL A 398 -25.39 -6.58 13.87
C VAL A 398 -26.41 -7.48 13.16
N ALA A 399 -27.55 -6.89 12.79
CA ALA A 399 -28.63 -7.57 12.10
C ALA A 399 -29.08 -6.73 10.89
N ASP A 400 -28.80 -7.21 9.70
CA ASP A 400 -29.22 -6.61 8.42
C ASP A 400 -28.93 -7.61 7.25
N LYS A 401 -29.03 -7.17 6.01
CA LYS A 401 -28.53 -7.91 4.84
C LYS A 401 -27.02 -8.19 4.99
N ASN A 402 -26.54 -9.34 4.48
CA ASN A 402 -25.14 -9.74 4.62
C ASN A 402 -24.15 -8.69 4.07
N LYS A 403 -24.52 -7.97 3.00
CA LYS A 403 -23.72 -6.87 2.45
C LYS A 403 -23.49 -5.69 3.42
N VAL A 404 -24.28 -5.60 4.51
CA VAL A 404 -24.10 -4.61 5.57
C VAL A 404 -23.51 -5.27 6.82
N THR A 405 -24.09 -6.40 7.25
CA THR A 405 -23.72 -7.08 8.50
C THR A 405 -22.24 -7.48 8.52
N LEU A 406 -21.75 -8.12 7.46
CA LEU A 406 -20.39 -8.64 7.42
C LEU A 406 -19.32 -7.52 7.41
N PRO A 407 -19.36 -6.52 6.52
CA PRO A 407 -18.36 -5.44 6.54
C PRO A 407 -18.39 -4.61 7.82
N VAL A 408 -19.58 -4.39 8.41
CA VAL A 408 -19.68 -3.66 9.68
C VAL A 408 -19.01 -4.43 10.81
N LEU A 409 -19.25 -5.74 10.94
CA LEU A 409 -18.60 -6.56 11.95
C LEU A 409 -17.10 -6.71 11.69
N GLY A 410 -16.67 -6.81 10.44
CA GLY A 410 -15.25 -6.81 10.07
C GLY A 410 -14.53 -5.53 10.52
N ALA A 411 -15.14 -4.36 10.26
CA ALA A 411 -14.60 -3.07 10.71
C ALA A 411 -14.61 -2.94 12.24
N LEU A 412 -15.68 -3.39 12.92
CA LEU A 412 -15.76 -3.44 14.37
C LEU A 412 -14.68 -4.35 14.96
N ARG A 413 -14.46 -5.52 14.37
CA ARG A 413 -13.43 -6.48 14.77
C ARG A 413 -12.05 -5.83 14.83
N LEU A 414 -11.65 -5.13 13.78
CA LEU A 414 -10.37 -4.42 13.72
C LEU A 414 -10.29 -3.26 14.74
N LYS A 415 -11.36 -2.46 14.84
CA LYS A 415 -11.42 -1.32 15.75
C LYS A 415 -11.36 -1.75 17.22
N VAL A 416 -12.18 -2.74 17.58
CA VAL A 416 -12.22 -3.31 18.93
C VAL A 416 -10.93 -4.02 19.26
N GLY A 417 -10.40 -4.84 18.34
CA GLY A 417 -9.13 -5.55 18.52
C GLY A 417 -7.97 -4.61 18.85
N LYS A 418 -7.87 -3.47 18.15
CA LYS A 418 -6.90 -2.41 18.47
C LYS A 418 -7.15 -1.78 19.84
N GLN A 419 -8.42 -1.48 20.15
CA GLN A 419 -8.78 -0.82 21.40
C GLN A 419 -8.50 -1.67 22.66
N ILE A 420 -8.65 -2.99 22.55
CA ILE A 420 -8.36 -3.94 23.64
C ILE A 420 -6.93 -4.53 23.58
N GLY A 421 -6.11 -4.12 22.59
CA GLY A 421 -4.70 -4.46 22.49
C GLY A 421 -4.39 -5.91 22.08
N ILE A 422 -5.30 -6.59 21.36
CA ILE A 422 -5.08 -7.96 20.89
C ILE A 422 -4.52 -8.04 19.46
N VAL A 423 -4.51 -6.94 18.72
CA VAL A 423 -3.87 -6.89 17.40
C VAL A 423 -2.38 -6.80 17.61
N PRO A 424 -1.57 -7.76 17.11
CA PRO A 424 -0.13 -7.71 17.27
C PRO A 424 0.49 -6.51 16.57
N ASP A 425 1.43 -5.83 17.25
CA ASP A 425 2.17 -4.68 16.70
C ASP A 425 3.24 -5.10 15.68
N SER A 426 3.62 -6.39 15.65
CA SER A 426 4.68 -6.92 14.80
C SER A 426 4.32 -8.27 14.19
N GLY A 427 5.16 -8.74 13.29
CA GLY A 427 4.98 -10.01 12.57
C GLY A 427 4.33 -9.82 11.20
N TYR A 428 4.58 -10.80 10.34
CA TYR A 428 4.13 -10.81 8.94
C TYR A 428 3.28 -12.04 8.71
N ASN A 429 1.98 -11.85 8.54
CA ASN A 429 1.01 -12.89 8.25
C ASN A 429 0.48 -12.72 6.84
N PHE A 430 0.97 -13.56 5.93
CA PHE A 430 0.53 -13.63 4.55
C PHE A 430 -0.53 -14.71 4.39
N LEU A 431 -1.54 -14.43 3.57
CA LEU A 431 -2.55 -15.42 3.17
C LEU A 431 -3.12 -15.07 1.79
N TRP A 432 -3.62 -16.09 1.09
CA TRP A 432 -4.34 -15.93 -0.16
C TRP A 432 -5.83 -15.90 0.08
N ILE A 433 -6.51 -15.03 -0.65
CA ILE A 433 -7.96 -15.08 -0.85
C ILE A 433 -8.20 -15.52 -2.29
N THR A 434 -9.06 -16.52 -2.48
CA THR A 434 -9.35 -17.14 -3.78
C THR A 434 -10.86 -17.23 -4.02
N GLU A 435 -11.27 -17.65 -5.20
CA GLU A 435 -12.67 -17.89 -5.56
C GLU A 435 -13.58 -16.67 -5.35
N PHE A 436 -13.12 -15.51 -5.79
CA PHE A 436 -13.92 -14.29 -5.72
C PHE A 436 -15.20 -14.42 -6.55
N PRO A 437 -16.32 -13.74 -6.19
CA PRO A 437 -17.43 -13.54 -7.11
C PRO A 437 -16.93 -12.90 -8.40
N PHE A 438 -17.44 -13.37 -9.55
CA PHE A 438 -17.11 -12.71 -10.82
C PHE A 438 -17.87 -11.39 -10.97
N PHE A 439 -19.16 -11.40 -10.60
CA PHE A 439 -20.05 -10.27 -10.72
C PHE A 439 -20.39 -9.68 -9.35
N GLU A 440 -20.44 -8.36 -9.30
CA GLU A 440 -20.95 -7.57 -8.18
C GLU A 440 -22.12 -6.70 -8.66
N TRP A 441 -23.20 -6.67 -7.89
CA TRP A 441 -24.34 -5.81 -8.20
C TRP A 441 -24.11 -4.41 -7.65
N ASP A 442 -24.09 -3.42 -8.51
CA ASP A 442 -24.01 -2.01 -8.15
C ASP A 442 -25.43 -1.41 -8.04
N ASP A 443 -25.77 -0.96 -6.84
CA ASP A 443 -27.09 -0.37 -6.55
C ASP A 443 -27.26 1.03 -7.18
N GLU A 444 -26.16 1.75 -7.51
CA GLU A 444 -26.23 3.10 -8.09
C GLU A 444 -26.52 3.04 -9.59
N SER A 445 -25.79 2.22 -10.31
CA SER A 445 -25.97 2.03 -11.74
C SER A 445 -27.05 0.99 -12.08
N GLU A 446 -27.62 0.31 -11.08
CA GLU A 446 -28.56 -0.80 -11.23
C GLU A 446 -28.07 -1.85 -12.26
N SER A 447 -26.76 -2.18 -12.19
CA SER A 447 -26.11 -3.06 -13.16
C SER A 447 -25.12 -4.03 -12.49
N TRP A 448 -24.78 -5.09 -13.23
CA TRP A 448 -23.72 -6.02 -12.85
C TRP A 448 -22.37 -5.49 -13.32
N LEU A 449 -21.42 -5.37 -12.41
CA LEU A 449 -20.03 -5.03 -12.69
C LEU A 449 -19.14 -6.26 -12.49
N ALA A 450 -17.98 -6.30 -13.16
CA ALA A 450 -16.96 -7.28 -12.85
C ALA A 450 -16.25 -6.87 -11.54
N MET A 451 -16.14 -7.80 -10.59
CA MET A 451 -15.52 -7.50 -9.29
C MET A 451 -14.03 -7.18 -9.42
N HIS A 452 -13.31 -7.84 -10.35
CA HIS A 452 -11.92 -7.54 -10.68
C HIS A 452 -11.85 -6.79 -12.03
N HIS A 453 -11.85 -7.54 -13.13
CA HIS A 453 -11.85 -6.98 -14.49
C HIS A 453 -12.52 -7.95 -15.48
N PRO A 454 -12.99 -7.47 -16.62
CA PRO A 454 -13.79 -8.28 -17.56
C PRO A 454 -13.01 -9.40 -18.26
N PHE A 455 -11.70 -9.45 -18.13
CA PHE A 455 -10.83 -10.47 -18.74
C PHE A 455 -10.58 -11.67 -17.82
N THR A 456 -11.11 -11.67 -16.61
CA THR A 456 -10.96 -12.76 -15.64
C THR A 456 -11.70 -14.02 -16.11
N MET A 457 -11.07 -15.19 -16.01
CA MET A 457 -11.72 -16.47 -16.29
C MET A 457 -12.71 -16.83 -15.18
N PRO A 458 -13.98 -17.10 -15.48
CA PRO A 458 -14.89 -17.77 -14.55
C PRO A 458 -14.39 -19.18 -14.23
N MET A 459 -14.70 -19.70 -13.05
CA MET A 459 -14.46 -21.11 -12.75
C MET A 459 -15.34 -21.98 -13.67
N GLU A 460 -14.79 -23.07 -14.19
CA GLU A 460 -15.42 -23.90 -15.20
C GLU A 460 -16.78 -24.45 -14.74
N GLU A 461 -16.88 -24.86 -13.48
CA GLU A 461 -18.12 -25.34 -12.87
C GLU A 461 -19.20 -24.27 -12.71
N CYS A 462 -18.85 -22.98 -12.88
CA CYS A 462 -19.78 -21.86 -12.79
C CYS A 462 -20.30 -21.36 -14.14
N LEU A 463 -19.79 -21.87 -15.26
CA LEU A 463 -20.17 -21.42 -16.60
C LEU A 463 -21.67 -21.60 -16.90
N GLU A 464 -22.32 -22.60 -16.29
CA GLU A 464 -23.77 -22.86 -16.42
C GLU A 464 -24.63 -21.74 -15.78
N TYR A 465 -24.08 -20.98 -14.82
CA TYR A 465 -24.80 -19.91 -14.12
C TYR A 465 -24.72 -18.55 -14.80
N LEU A 466 -23.88 -18.39 -15.84
CA LEU A 466 -23.63 -17.09 -16.48
C LEU A 466 -24.90 -16.36 -16.91
N ASP A 467 -25.89 -17.09 -17.46
CA ASP A 467 -27.15 -16.51 -17.92
C ASP A 467 -28.31 -16.68 -16.94
N THR A 468 -28.16 -17.56 -15.94
CA THR A 468 -29.25 -17.94 -15.02
C THR A 468 -29.13 -17.32 -13.65
N ASP A 469 -27.91 -17.23 -13.09
CA ASP A 469 -27.67 -16.70 -11.74
C ASP A 469 -26.24 -16.13 -11.62
N LYS A 470 -26.05 -14.89 -12.05
CA LYS A 470 -24.76 -14.21 -12.01
C LYS A 470 -24.14 -14.16 -10.60
N GLY A 471 -24.96 -14.15 -9.55
CA GLY A 471 -24.49 -14.13 -8.15
C GLY A 471 -23.76 -15.42 -7.73
N LYS A 472 -23.91 -16.53 -8.47
CA LYS A 472 -23.21 -17.79 -8.20
C LYS A 472 -21.90 -17.95 -8.99
N VAL A 473 -21.63 -17.07 -9.93
CA VAL A 473 -20.43 -17.18 -10.76
C VAL A 473 -19.20 -16.76 -9.97
N ARG A 474 -18.29 -17.71 -9.72
CA ARG A 474 -16.99 -17.48 -9.11
C ARG A 474 -15.92 -17.33 -10.19
N ALA A 475 -14.88 -16.57 -9.87
CA ALA A 475 -13.77 -16.26 -10.75
C ALA A 475 -12.50 -17.00 -10.31
N LYS A 476 -11.64 -17.38 -11.27
CA LYS A 476 -10.26 -17.79 -11.03
C LYS A 476 -9.40 -16.55 -10.71
N ALA A 477 -9.77 -15.84 -9.65
CA ALA A 477 -9.10 -14.65 -9.13
C ALA A 477 -8.51 -14.93 -7.75
N TYR A 478 -7.42 -14.24 -7.44
CA TYR A 478 -6.68 -14.42 -6.20
C TYR A 478 -6.02 -13.12 -5.76
N ASP A 479 -6.09 -12.83 -4.45
CA ASP A 479 -5.44 -11.70 -3.81
C ASP A 479 -4.49 -12.19 -2.71
N LEU A 480 -3.28 -11.61 -2.64
CA LEU A 480 -2.36 -11.80 -1.54
C LEU A 480 -2.59 -10.72 -0.49
N VAL A 481 -2.84 -11.14 0.73
CA VAL A 481 -3.07 -10.26 1.88
C VAL A 481 -1.91 -10.35 2.86
N LEU A 482 -1.44 -9.22 3.36
CA LEU A 482 -0.49 -9.10 4.46
C LEU A 482 -1.11 -8.29 5.60
N ASN A 483 -1.30 -8.91 6.77
CA ASN A 483 -1.75 -8.22 7.99
C ASN A 483 -3.04 -7.39 7.79
N GLY A 484 -3.99 -7.89 7.00
CA GLY A 484 -5.24 -7.18 6.74
C GLY A 484 -5.19 -6.16 5.59
N ILE A 485 -4.12 -6.15 4.81
CA ILE A 485 -3.93 -5.26 3.66
C ILE A 485 -3.64 -6.08 2.41
N GLU A 486 -4.39 -5.83 1.35
CA GLU A 486 -4.17 -6.41 0.03
C GLU A 486 -2.87 -5.90 -0.59
N LEU A 487 -1.96 -6.82 -0.90
CA LEU A 487 -0.67 -6.53 -1.54
C LEU A 487 -0.71 -6.66 -3.05
N CYS A 488 -1.37 -7.70 -3.54
CA CYS A 488 -1.52 -7.93 -4.97
C CYS A 488 -2.89 -8.53 -5.27
N SER A 489 -3.29 -8.35 -6.51
CA SER A 489 -4.46 -8.96 -7.10
C SER A 489 -4.10 -9.55 -8.45
N GLY A 490 -4.69 -10.68 -8.79
CA GLY A 490 -4.47 -11.38 -10.05
C GLY A 490 -5.58 -12.33 -10.42
N SER A 491 -5.49 -12.87 -11.64
CA SER A 491 -6.44 -13.88 -12.13
C SER A 491 -5.87 -14.69 -13.29
N ILE A 492 -6.50 -15.81 -13.60
CA ILE A 492 -6.41 -16.45 -14.90
C ILE A 492 -7.27 -15.67 -15.91
N ARG A 493 -6.85 -15.61 -17.16
CA ARG A 493 -7.52 -14.82 -18.20
C ARG A 493 -8.40 -15.69 -19.09
N ILE A 494 -9.46 -15.08 -19.60
CA ILE A 494 -10.23 -15.67 -20.69
C ILE A 494 -9.37 -15.65 -21.95
N THR A 495 -9.28 -16.77 -22.65
CA THR A 495 -8.55 -16.89 -23.92
C THR A 495 -9.47 -17.30 -25.08
N ASP A 496 -10.69 -17.69 -24.78
CA ASP A 496 -11.74 -17.99 -25.76
C ASP A 496 -12.44 -16.69 -26.18
N PRO A 497 -12.38 -16.30 -27.48
CA PRO A 497 -12.99 -15.05 -27.95
C PRO A 497 -14.53 -15.04 -27.80
N GLU A 498 -15.22 -16.17 -27.98
CA GLU A 498 -16.67 -16.24 -27.85
C GLU A 498 -17.08 -16.04 -26.37
N LEU A 499 -16.39 -16.68 -25.45
CA LEU A 499 -16.61 -16.48 -24.02
C LEU A 499 -16.31 -15.04 -23.61
N GLN A 500 -15.21 -14.45 -24.11
CA GLN A 500 -14.85 -13.05 -23.79
C GLN A 500 -15.92 -12.07 -24.27
N GLU A 501 -16.41 -12.20 -25.50
CA GLU A 501 -17.50 -11.36 -26.01
C GLU A 501 -18.78 -11.54 -25.19
N ARG A 502 -19.11 -12.80 -24.84
CA ARG A 502 -20.26 -13.09 -23.98
C ARG A 502 -20.14 -12.39 -22.62
N MET A 503 -18.96 -12.42 -21.98
CA MET A 503 -18.73 -11.75 -20.71
C MET A 503 -18.91 -10.24 -20.83
N PHE A 504 -18.42 -9.60 -21.88
CA PHE A 504 -18.65 -8.17 -22.13
C PHE A 504 -20.15 -7.83 -22.24
N ARG A 505 -20.92 -8.65 -22.98
CA ARG A 505 -22.39 -8.45 -23.10
C ARG A 505 -23.10 -8.63 -21.77
N LEU A 506 -22.67 -9.59 -20.93
CA LEU A 506 -23.21 -9.81 -19.59
C LEU A 506 -22.94 -8.65 -18.64
N LEU A 507 -21.87 -7.87 -18.89
CA LEU A 507 -21.54 -6.61 -18.21
C LEU A 507 -22.22 -5.38 -18.84
N GLY A 508 -23.11 -5.57 -19.82
CA GLY A 508 -23.92 -4.53 -20.41
C GLY A 508 -23.28 -3.77 -21.58
N LEU A 509 -22.13 -4.21 -22.10
CA LEU A 509 -21.52 -3.58 -23.28
C LEU A 509 -22.26 -4.00 -24.56
N THR A 510 -22.49 -3.03 -25.44
CA THR A 510 -22.99 -3.27 -26.78
C THR A 510 -21.89 -3.78 -27.71
N ASP A 511 -22.24 -4.47 -28.80
CA ASP A 511 -21.26 -4.96 -29.79
C ASP A 511 -20.39 -3.83 -30.35
N LYS A 512 -20.96 -2.64 -30.53
CA LYS A 512 -20.22 -1.45 -30.96
C LYS A 512 -19.19 -1.00 -29.91
N GLU A 513 -19.55 -0.99 -28.65
CA GLU A 513 -18.63 -0.62 -27.56
C GLU A 513 -17.53 -1.67 -27.38
N ILE A 514 -17.85 -2.95 -27.55
CA ILE A 514 -16.85 -4.04 -27.53
C ILE A 514 -15.83 -3.81 -28.64
N GLU A 515 -16.30 -3.60 -29.87
CA GLU A 515 -15.42 -3.33 -31.02
C GLU A 515 -14.57 -2.05 -30.81
N GLU A 516 -15.21 -0.96 -30.37
CA GLU A 516 -14.51 0.31 -30.17
C GLU A 516 -13.49 0.26 -29.01
N LYS A 517 -13.78 -0.43 -27.91
CA LYS A 517 -12.92 -0.43 -26.72
C LYS A 517 -11.91 -1.57 -26.71
N PHE A 518 -12.34 -2.78 -27.11
CA PHE A 518 -11.61 -4.03 -26.94
C PHE A 518 -11.42 -4.84 -28.23
N GLY A 519 -11.88 -4.35 -29.37
CA GLY A 519 -11.87 -5.10 -30.64
C GLY A 519 -10.48 -5.64 -30.99
N PHE A 520 -9.42 -4.86 -30.78
CA PHE A 520 -8.05 -5.28 -31.05
C PHE A 520 -7.57 -6.45 -30.15
N LEU A 521 -8.09 -6.58 -28.93
CA LEU A 521 -7.78 -7.70 -28.03
C LEU A 521 -8.57 -8.95 -28.42
N VAL A 522 -9.89 -8.79 -28.69
CA VAL A 522 -10.74 -9.90 -29.15
C VAL A 522 -10.22 -10.44 -30.48
N ASP A 523 -9.79 -9.57 -31.38
CA ASP A 523 -9.16 -9.97 -32.64
C ASP A 523 -7.86 -10.75 -32.43
N ALA A 524 -7.03 -10.35 -31.44
CA ALA A 524 -5.80 -11.07 -31.14
C ALA A 524 -6.09 -12.51 -30.68
N TYR A 525 -7.13 -12.74 -29.91
CA TYR A 525 -7.52 -14.10 -29.48
C TYR A 525 -7.89 -15.02 -30.64
N LYS A 526 -8.38 -14.50 -31.76
CA LYS A 526 -8.68 -15.28 -32.98
C LYS A 526 -7.46 -15.95 -33.60
N TYR A 527 -6.25 -15.48 -33.26
CA TYR A 527 -4.97 -16.03 -33.73
C TYR A 527 -4.32 -16.99 -32.72
N ALA A 528 -5.09 -17.53 -31.82
CA ALA A 528 -4.71 -18.43 -30.73
C ALA A 528 -3.95 -17.74 -29.59
N ALA A 529 -4.54 -17.81 -28.39
CA ALA A 529 -3.92 -17.37 -27.17
C ALA A 529 -3.59 -18.58 -26.26
N PRO A 530 -2.36 -18.67 -25.71
CA PRO A 530 -2.09 -19.71 -24.73
C PRO A 530 -2.90 -19.45 -23.46
N PRO A 531 -3.26 -20.46 -22.66
CA PRO A 531 -3.75 -20.24 -21.30
C PRO A 531 -2.72 -19.41 -20.53
N HIS A 532 -3.17 -18.33 -19.90
CA HIS A 532 -2.25 -17.43 -19.17
C HIS A 532 -2.95 -16.76 -18.00
N GLY A 533 -2.13 -16.26 -17.07
CA GLY A 533 -2.56 -15.53 -15.92
C GLY A 533 -1.41 -14.74 -15.32
N GLY A 534 -1.73 -13.90 -14.38
CA GLY A 534 -0.73 -13.04 -13.74
C GLY A 534 -1.32 -12.21 -12.63
N LEU A 535 -0.51 -11.30 -12.11
CA LEU A 535 -0.89 -10.42 -11.01
C LEU A 535 -0.09 -9.11 -11.03
N GLY A 536 -0.56 -8.15 -10.26
CA GLY A 536 0.15 -6.90 -10.00
C GLY A 536 0.35 -6.68 -8.49
N ILE A 537 1.61 -6.59 -8.06
CA ILE A 537 1.97 -6.29 -6.67
C ILE A 537 2.20 -4.80 -6.53
N GLY A 538 1.48 -4.11 -5.65
CA GLY A 538 1.69 -2.69 -5.38
C GLY A 538 3.04 -2.45 -4.68
N LEU A 539 4.07 -2.02 -5.43
CA LEU A 539 5.41 -1.77 -4.88
C LEU A 539 5.39 -0.71 -3.79
N ASP A 540 4.57 0.33 -3.94
CA ASP A 540 4.47 1.41 -2.95
C ASP A 540 3.87 0.89 -1.64
N ARG A 541 2.78 0.12 -1.72
CA ARG A 541 2.11 -0.46 -0.57
C ARG A 541 2.98 -1.51 0.13
N LEU A 542 3.63 -2.39 -0.64
CA LEU A 542 4.60 -3.34 -0.12
C LEU A 542 5.74 -2.64 0.61
N SER A 543 6.30 -1.58 0.02
CA SER A 543 7.35 -0.77 0.65
C SER A 543 6.86 -0.10 1.95
N MET A 544 5.64 0.46 1.96
CA MET A 544 5.03 1.07 3.15
C MET A 544 4.94 0.05 4.30
N LEU A 545 4.44 -1.14 4.04
CA LEU A 545 4.27 -2.18 5.05
C LEU A 545 5.61 -2.71 5.58
N LEU A 546 6.59 -2.94 4.70
CA LEU A 546 7.90 -3.45 5.12
C LEU A 546 8.76 -2.39 5.83
N CYS A 547 8.50 -1.10 5.59
CA CYS A 547 9.11 0.01 6.34
C CYS A 547 8.38 0.33 7.65
N GLY A 548 7.24 -0.28 7.94
CA GLY A 548 6.39 0.10 9.08
C GLY A 548 5.93 1.56 9.00
N ALA A 549 5.65 2.06 7.79
CA ALA A 549 5.21 3.42 7.56
C ALA A 549 3.67 3.51 7.53
N ASP A 550 3.12 4.61 8.02
CA ASP A 550 1.67 4.82 8.10
C ASP A 550 1.07 5.37 6.79
N SER A 551 1.92 5.83 5.87
CA SER A 551 1.48 6.47 4.63
C SER A 551 2.42 6.16 3.46
N LEU A 552 1.86 6.03 2.26
CA LEU A 552 2.64 5.94 1.01
C LEU A 552 3.55 7.15 0.80
N ARG A 553 3.22 8.33 1.37
CA ARG A 553 4.04 9.53 1.29
C ARG A 553 5.42 9.38 1.93
N ASP A 554 5.58 8.41 2.84
CA ASP A 554 6.87 8.12 3.48
C ASP A 554 7.78 7.22 2.62
N VAL A 555 7.24 6.53 1.62
CA VAL A 555 7.98 5.59 0.75
C VAL A 555 8.01 6.01 -0.72
N VAL A 556 7.44 7.17 -1.04
CA VAL A 556 7.50 7.82 -2.36
C VAL A 556 8.30 9.11 -2.25
N ALA A 557 9.23 9.34 -3.19
CA ALA A 557 10.12 10.49 -3.12
C ALA A 557 9.37 11.83 -3.15
N PHE A 558 8.47 12.01 -4.12
CA PHE A 558 7.67 13.22 -4.34
C PHE A 558 6.19 12.85 -4.45
N PRO A 559 5.51 12.67 -3.31
CA PRO A 559 4.11 12.26 -3.27
C PRO A 559 3.17 13.44 -3.48
N LYS A 560 1.92 13.14 -3.86
CA LYS A 560 0.81 14.09 -3.85
C LYS A 560 0.07 14.07 -2.51
N VAL A 561 -0.53 15.21 -2.15
CA VAL A 561 -1.40 15.34 -0.97
C VAL A 561 -2.85 14.96 -1.31
N LYS A 562 -3.74 15.03 -0.32
CA LYS A 562 -5.11 14.51 -0.42
C LYS A 562 -5.93 15.08 -1.58
N ASP A 563 -5.70 16.33 -1.96
CA ASP A 563 -6.36 17.01 -3.09
C ASP A 563 -5.67 16.76 -4.45
N ALA A 564 -4.80 15.75 -4.53
CA ALA A 564 -3.99 15.39 -5.68
C ALA A 564 -2.95 16.44 -6.13
N SER A 565 -2.70 17.49 -5.34
CA SER A 565 -1.65 18.46 -5.61
C SER A 565 -0.27 17.99 -5.08
N GLU A 566 0.80 18.55 -5.64
CA GLU A 566 2.18 18.39 -5.15
C GLU A 566 2.70 19.77 -4.70
N LEU A 567 2.93 19.91 -3.41
CA LEU A 567 3.20 21.19 -2.77
C LEU A 567 4.55 21.81 -3.14
N MET A 568 5.53 21.02 -3.54
CA MET A 568 6.87 21.49 -3.88
C MET A 568 6.89 22.19 -5.26
N SER A 569 6.36 21.53 -6.29
CA SER A 569 6.29 22.06 -7.65
C SER A 569 5.01 22.86 -7.91
N GLN A 570 4.04 22.80 -7.00
CA GLN A 570 2.72 23.42 -7.12
C GLN A 570 1.91 22.90 -8.33
N CYS A 571 2.09 21.61 -8.66
CA CYS A 571 1.26 20.97 -9.67
C CYS A 571 -0.04 20.40 -9.05
N PRO A 572 -1.18 20.38 -9.81
CA PRO A 572 -1.32 20.88 -11.18
C PRO A 572 -1.31 22.40 -11.27
N SER A 573 -0.90 22.93 -12.41
CA SER A 573 -0.83 24.37 -12.67
C SER A 573 -1.51 24.72 -13.99
N ALA A 574 -1.84 26.00 -14.16
CA ALA A 574 -2.32 26.52 -15.44
C ALA A 574 -1.24 26.36 -16.54
N VAL A 575 -1.69 26.22 -17.76
CA VAL A 575 -0.85 26.20 -18.97
C VAL A 575 -1.19 27.40 -19.85
N ASP A 576 -0.27 27.79 -20.75
CA ASP A 576 -0.47 28.92 -21.64
C ASP A 576 -1.59 28.65 -22.67
N ASP A 577 -2.40 29.67 -22.98
CA ASP A 577 -3.47 29.59 -23.97
C ASP A 577 -2.98 29.07 -25.32
N LYS A 578 -1.78 29.48 -25.74
CA LYS A 578 -1.15 29.00 -26.97
C LYS A 578 -0.98 27.47 -26.98
N GLN A 579 -0.62 26.86 -25.85
CA GLN A 579 -0.53 25.40 -25.75
C GLN A 579 -1.90 24.75 -25.88
N LEU A 580 -2.95 25.35 -25.31
CA LEU A 580 -4.32 24.86 -25.44
C LEU A 580 -4.82 24.97 -26.90
N GLU A 581 -4.53 26.10 -27.59
CA GLU A 581 -4.82 26.27 -29.01
C GLU A 581 -4.13 25.24 -29.89
N GLU A 582 -2.84 24.97 -29.65
CA GLU A 582 -2.07 23.92 -30.36
C GLU A 582 -2.63 22.50 -30.14
N LEU A 583 -3.32 22.26 -29.03
CA LEU A 583 -3.99 21.01 -28.68
C LEU A 583 -5.46 20.97 -29.14
N HIS A 584 -5.98 22.06 -29.72
CA HIS A 584 -7.38 22.23 -30.13
C HIS A 584 -8.38 22.00 -28.98
N ILE A 585 -8.04 22.47 -27.74
CA ILE A 585 -8.87 22.32 -26.55
C ILE A 585 -9.09 23.67 -25.85
N ARG A 586 -10.12 23.75 -25.02
CA ARG A 586 -10.41 24.90 -24.15
C ARG A 586 -10.72 24.42 -22.74
N THR A 587 -10.32 25.18 -21.74
CA THR A 587 -10.72 24.94 -20.36
C THR A 587 -12.12 25.52 -20.11
N VAL A 588 -12.95 24.76 -19.40
CA VAL A 588 -14.21 25.25 -18.84
C VAL A 588 -14.04 25.29 -17.34
N VAL A 589 -14.01 26.48 -16.77
CA VAL A 589 -13.93 26.68 -15.32
C VAL A 589 -15.33 27.00 -14.84
N SER A 590 -15.85 26.23 -13.87
CA SER A 590 -17.09 26.57 -13.19
C SER A 590 -16.88 27.88 -12.43
N GLU A 591 -17.73 28.88 -12.68
CA GLU A 591 -17.82 30.06 -11.81
C GLU A 591 -18.29 29.56 -10.42
N GLU A 592 -17.46 29.76 -9.39
CA GLU A 592 -17.81 29.48 -7.99
C GLU A 592 -18.87 30.46 -7.47
#